data_5630c0cfea641e02bd035094fd534233
#
_entry.id   5630c0cfea641e02bd035094fd534233
#
_cell.length_a   1.000
_cell.length_b   1.000
_cell.length_c   1.000
_cell.angle_alpha   90.00
_cell.angle_beta   90.00
_cell.angle_gamma   90.00
#
_symmetry.space_group_name_H-M   'P 1'
#
loop_
_entity.id
_entity.type
_entity.pdbx_description
1 polymer ?
#
loop_
_entity_poly.entity_id
_entity_poly.type
_entity_poly.pdbx_seq_one_letter_code
_entity_poly.pdbx_strand_id
1 'polypeptide(L)'
;LKKDQNEEDAEATYFGINNKKRHTAHTSFHPNDKLIAFMLHAVDEREGVQIAFNTGTGVLPNYRGQHLVQKLYAIALKDFKNIGVKKIKLEVIQENSKAIRAYQKVGFTIQKELLCYKGFLKPISSDKIVVKAVDIKNVDWQEIPNQLEYSWDFQKETLINSSYRFYYLLEENIYMGYFIIDVDNKMIAQFDLLVDDENQWQYLFAAMASFGKEFRLINLSAARIDKKNQLEIYGWENTINQY
;
A
#
# COMPACT_ATOMS: atom_id res chain seq x y z
N LEU A 1 32.34 0.62 41.51
CA LEU A 1 31.02 -0.01 41.47
C LEU A 1 30.20 0.77 40.46
N LYS A 2 30.21 0.35 39.17
CA LYS A 2 29.22 0.78 38.19
C LYS A 2 27.95 0.02 38.49
N LYS A 3 26.88 0.72 38.87
CA LYS A 3 25.53 0.21 38.85
C LYS A 3 25.16 -0.02 37.39
N ASP A 4 24.97 -1.28 37.00
CA ASP A 4 24.18 -1.63 35.81
C ASP A 4 22.74 -1.23 36.09
N GLN A 5 22.33 -0.07 35.60
CA GLN A 5 20.96 0.30 35.48
C GLN A 5 20.44 -0.37 34.18
N ASN A 6 19.95 -1.59 34.30
CA ASN A 6 18.97 -2.14 33.36
C ASN A 6 17.66 -1.38 33.62
N GLU A 7 17.53 -0.21 33.02
CA GLU A 7 16.24 0.45 32.90
C GLU A 7 15.43 -0.38 31.88
N GLU A 8 14.52 -1.20 32.38
CA GLU A 8 13.54 -1.90 31.56
C GLU A 8 12.62 -0.84 30.95
N ASP A 9 12.71 -0.66 29.62
CA ASP A 9 11.74 0.13 28.87
C ASP A 9 10.35 -0.50 29.08
N ALA A 10 9.40 0.28 29.59
CA ALA A 10 8.02 -0.19 29.72
C ALA A 10 7.42 -0.38 28.31
N GLU A 11 6.84 -1.53 28.07
CA GLU A 11 6.26 -1.91 26.80
C GLU A 11 4.76 -2.11 26.94
N ALA A 12 3.99 -1.54 26.03
CA ALA A 12 2.54 -1.67 26.02
C ALA A 12 2.05 -2.12 24.66
N THR A 13 1.16 -3.11 24.67
CA THR A 13 0.43 -3.54 23.46
C THR A 13 -1.00 -3.05 23.56
N TYR A 14 -1.47 -2.41 22.51
CA TYR A 14 -2.84 -1.93 22.41
C TYR A 14 -3.55 -2.59 21.24
N PHE A 15 -4.76 -3.13 21.49
CA PHE A 15 -5.60 -3.73 20.47
C PHE A 15 -6.82 -2.85 20.23
N GLY A 16 -7.06 -2.48 18.99
CA GLY A 16 -8.25 -1.76 18.56
C GLY A 16 -8.90 -2.42 17.35
N ILE A 17 -10.20 -2.21 17.18
CA ILE A 17 -10.94 -2.65 15.99
C ILE A 17 -11.53 -1.40 15.35
N ASN A 18 -11.19 -1.15 14.10
CA ASN A 18 -11.80 -0.11 13.28
C ASN A 18 -12.21 -0.72 11.94
N ASN A 19 -13.46 -0.43 11.50
CA ASN A 19 -14.02 -0.93 10.21
C ASN A 19 -13.81 -2.45 10.00
N LYS A 20 -14.06 -3.27 11.04
CA LYS A 20 -13.86 -4.72 11.05
C LYS A 20 -12.41 -5.19 10.88
N LYS A 21 -11.43 -4.29 10.85
CA LYS A 21 -10.00 -4.62 10.86
C LYS A 21 -9.44 -4.50 12.27
N ARG A 22 -8.57 -5.45 12.63
CA ARG A 22 -7.86 -5.42 13.90
C ARG A 22 -6.59 -4.60 13.74
N HIS A 23 -6.42 -3.59 14.58
CA HIS A 23 -5.19 -2.80 14.66
C HIS A 23 -4.44 -3.15 15.92
N THR A 24 -3.13 -3.26 15.82
CA THR A 24 -2.24 -3.45 16.98
C THR A 24 -1.25 -2.32 17.06
N ALA A 25 -1.00 -1.82 18.25
CA ALA A 25 0.06 -0.85 18.52
C ALA A 25 1.02 -1.45 19.56
N HIS A 26 2.29 -1.48 19.23
CA HIS A 26 3.36 -1.84 20.17
C HIS A 26 4.18 -0.59 20.42
N THR A 27 4.39 -0.26 21.67
CA THR A 27 5.04 0.98 22.07
C THR A 27 6.15 0.70 23.08
N SER A 28 7.17 1.54 23.07
CA SER A 28 8.26 1.52 24.05
C SER A 28 8.36 2.89 24.71
N PHE A 29 8.42 2.90 26.03
CA PHE A 29 8.49 4.10 26.84
C PHE A 29 9.83 4.17 27.57
N HIS A 30 10.37 5.38 27.69
CA HIS A 30 11.45 5.67 28.61
C HIS A 30 10.92 5.61 30.08
N PRO A 31 11.76 5.32 31.12
CA PRO A 31 11.34 5.32 32.52
C PRO A 31 10.61 6.56 33.02
N ASN A 32 10.69 7.68 32.28
CA ASN A 32 9.97 8.92 32.56
C ASN A 32 8.64 9.02 31.78
N ASP A 33 8.02 7.92 31.40
CA ASP A 33 6.76 7.82 30.65
C ASP A 33 6.76 8.53 29.28
N LYS A 34 7.93 8.78 28.71
CA LYS A 34 8.07 9.37 27.40
C LYS A 34 8.02 8.28 26.34
N LEU A 35 7.05 8.37 25.41
CA LEU A 35 7.02 7.50 24.22
C LEU A 35 8.29 7.71 23.37
N ILE A 36 9.10 6.68 23.21
CA ILE A 36 10.37 6.73 22.47
C ILE A 36 10.36 5.97 21.17
N ALA A 37 9.50 4.95 21.06
CA ALA A 37 9.27 4.19 19.84
C ALA A 37 7.86 3.64 19.78
N PHE A 38 7.36 3.45 18.56
CA PHE A 38 6.08 2.78 18.32
C PHE A 38 6.12 1.98 17.01
N MET A 39 5.18 1.05 16.91
CA MET A 39 4.95 0.24 15.73
C MET A 39 3.45 -0.05 15.63
N LEU A 40 2.86 0.25 14.48
CA LEU A 40 1.43 0.07 14.21
C LEU A 40 1.25 -0.99 13.12
N HIS A 41 0.27 -1.87 13.31
CA HIS A 41 -0.08 -2.88 12.32
C HIS A 41 -1.58 -2.92 12.08
N ALA A 42 -1.97 -3.11 10.83
CA ALA A 42 -3.29 -3.58 10.46
C ALA A 42 -3.24 -5.11 10.31
N VAL A 43 -4.21 -5.81 10.87
CA VAL A 43 -4.33 -7.26 10.72
C VAL A 43 -5.61 -7.56 9.96
N ASP A 44 -5.47 -8.30 8.87
CA ASP A 44 -6.58 -8.63 7.98
C ASP A 44 -6.37 -10.01 7.35
N GLU A 45 -7.43 -10.62 6.87
CA GLU A 45 -7.36 -11.83 6.09
C GLU A 45 -7.29 -11.49 4.60
N ARG A 46 -6.29 -12.04 3.94
CA ARG A 46 -6.07 -11.91 2.50
C ARG A 46 -5.91 -13.30 1.91
N GLU A 47 -6.82 -13.69 1.01
CA GLU A 47 -6.81 -15.02 0.38
C GLU A 47 -6.75 -16.18 1.40
N GLY A 48 -7.52 -16.08 2.46
CA GLY A 48 -7.57 -17.11 3.52
C GLY A 48 -6.34 -17.12 4.44
N VAL A 49 -5.45 -16.14 4.32
CA VAL A 49 -4.25 -16.03 5.17
C VAL A 49 -4.33 -14.80 6.06
N GLN A 50 -4.20 -14.98 7.36
CA GLN A 50 -4.08 -13.88 8.32
C GLN A 50 -2.71 -13.19 8.13
N ILE A 51 -2.75 -11.89 7.79
CA ILE A 51 -1.56 -11.07 7.52
C ILE A 51 -1.58 -9.85 8.45
N ALA A 52 -0.42 -9.54 9.04
CA ALA A 52 -0.19 -8.25 9.69
C ALA A 52 0.59 -7.35 8.72
N PHE A 53 0.10 -6.15 8.49
CA PHE A 53 0.77 -5.13 7.68
C PHE A 53 1.22 -3.98 8.58
N ASN A 54 2.52 -3.68 8.56
CA ASN A 54 3.07 -2.56 9.32
C ASN A 54 2.67 -1.24 8.64
N THR A 55 1.79 -0.49 9.29
CA THR A 55 1.29 0.79 8.79
C THR A 55 2.12 1.98 9.25
N GLY A 56 3.06 1.76 10.19
CA GLY A 56 3.96 2.81 10.64
C GLY A 56 4.88 2.35 11.77
N THR A 57 6.11 2.81 11.70
CA THR A 57 7.13 2.60 12.74
C THR A 57 7.88 3.91 12.97
N GLY A 58 7.95 4.32 14.21
CA GLY A 58 8.69 5.52 14.62
C GLY A 58 9.63 5.26 15.78
N VAL A 59 10.82 5.87 15.72
CA VAL A 59 11.80 5.91 16.82
C VAL A 59 12.32 7.33 16.92
N LEU A 60 12.25 7.92 18.12
CA LEU A 60 12.79 9.26 18.38
C LEU A 60 14.27 9.32 18.02
N PRO A 61 14.75 10.42 17.41
CA PRO A 61 16.14 10.53 16.91
C PRO A 61 17.21 10.10 17.92
N ASN A 62 17.10 10.55 19.17
CA ASN A 62 18.07 10.28 20.23
C ASN A 62 18.07 8.83 20.74
N TYR A 63 17.06 8.04 20.35
CA TYR A 63 16.91 6.64 20.75
C TYR A 63 17.13 5.67 19.58
N ARG A 64 17.51 6.20 18.41
CA ARG A 64 17.85 5.37 17.24
C ARG A 64 19.16 4.61 17.48
N GLY A 65 19.30 3.47 16.82
CA GLY A 65 20.51 2.63 16.98
C GLY A 65 20.51 1.73 18.22
N GLN A 66 19.48 1.80 19.08
CA GLN A 66 19.37 1.03 20.32
C GLN A 66 18.51 -0.24 20.18
N HIS A 67 18.34 -0.71 18.95
CA HIS A 67 17.61 -1.95 18.62
C HIS A 67 16.12 -1.95 19.03
N LEU A 68 15.48 -0.78 19.22
CA LEU A 68 14.07 -0.70 19.64
C LEU A 68 13.11 -1.37 18.65
N VAL A 69 13.37 -1.27 17.35
CA VAL A 69 12.56 -1.98 16.35
C VAL A 69 12.60 -3.48 16.55
N GLN A 70 13.77 -4.05 16.83
CA GLN A 70 13.92 -5.49 17.11
C GLN A 70 13.19 -5.89 18.39
N LYS A 71 13.29 -5.07 19.47
CA LYS A 71 12.57 -5.32 20.74
C LYS A 71 11.06 -5.30 20.51
N LEU A 72 10.53 -4.30 19.81
CA LEU A 72 9.10 -4.21 19.51
C LEU A 72 8.61 -5.40 18.67
N TYR A 73 9.38 -5.83 17.66
CA TYR A 73 9.03 -7.03 16.89
C TYR A 73 9.11 -8.32 17.73
N ALA A 74 10.01 -8.42 18.69
CA ALA A 74 10.09 -9.59 19.56
C ALA A 74 8.80 -9.81 20.36
N ILE A 75 8.09 -8.71 20.71
CA ILE A 75 6.79 -8.76 21.37
C ILE A 75 5.70 -9.00 20.33
N ALA A 76 5.65 -8.17 19.28
CA ALA A 76 4.65 -8.25 18.24
C ALA A 76 4.53 -9.66 17.62
N LEU A 77 5.66 -10.35 17.41
CA LEU A 77 5.68 -11.70 16.87
C LEU A 77 4.97 -12.72 17.78
N LYS A 78 5.07 -12.56 19.12
CA LYS A 78 4.36 -13.43 20.06
C LYS A 78 2.86 -13.18 19.96
N ASP A 79 2.45 -11.90 19.95
CA ASP A 79 1.05 -11.51 19.86
C ASP A 79 0.43 -11.94 18.52
N PHE A 80 1.15 -11.74 17.42
CA PHE A 80 0.70 -12.19 16.10
C PHE A 80 0.53 -13.69 16.00
N LYS A 81 1.43 -14.46 16.59
CA LYS A 81 1.30 -15.93 16.68
C LYS A 81 0.02 -16.33 17.42
N ASN A 82 -0.27 -15.66 18.54
CA ASN A 82 -1.45 -15.94 19.36
C ASN A 82 -2.77 -15.67 18.62
N ILE A 83 -2.80 -14.69 17.73
CA ILE A 83 -3.98 -14.35 16.92
C ILE A 83 -4.00 -14.99 15.52
N GLY A 84 -3.08 -15.92 15.26
CA GLY A 84 -3.06 -16.74 14.04
C GLY A 84 -2.44 -16.07 12.80
N VAL A 85 -1.75 -14.94 12.93
CA VAL A 85 -1.03 -14.30 11.83
C VAL A 85 0.06 -15.25 11.28
N LYS A 86 0.07 -15.40 9.95
CA LYS A 86 1.00 -16.28 9.23
C LYS A 86 2.08 -15.51 8.48
N LYS A 87 1.79 -14.26 8.10
CA LYS A 87 2.72 -13.40 7.35
C LYS A 87 2.69 -11.99 7.91
N ILE A 88 3.85 -11.33 7.93
CA ILE A 88 3.97 -9.92 8.24
C ILE A 88 4.55 -9.23 7.02
N LYS A 89 3.93 -8.14 6.61
CA LYS A 89 4.36 -7.33 5.46
C LYS A 89 4.60 -5.89 5.90
N LEU A 90 5.44 -5.21 5.17
CA LEU A 90 5.65 -3.76 5.27
C LEU A 90 6.08 -3.21 3.91
N GLU A 91 5.96 -1.92 3.76
CA GLU A 91 6.54 -1.16 2.65
C GLU A 91 7.56 -0.19 3.22
N VAL A 92 8.67 0.01 2.51
CA VAL A 92 9.76 0.88 2.95
C VAL A 92 10.40 1.57 1.77
N ILE A 93 10.65 2.87 1.89
CA ILE A 93 11.35 3.66 0.88
C ILE A 93 12.73 3.06 0.61
N GLN A 94 13.09 2.87 -0.66
CA GLN A 94 14.34 2.21 -1.08
C GLN A 94 15.59 2.92 -0.57
N GLU A 95 15.57 4.24 -0.49
CA GLU A 95 16.68 5.05 0.04
C GLU A 95 16.84 4.96 1.55
N ASN A 96 15.82 4.45 2.26
CA ASN A 96 15.87 4.30 3.72
C ASN A 96 16.65 3.06 4.17
N SER A 97 17.94 3.04 3.81
CA SER A 97 18.82 1.91 4.10
C SER A 97 18.94 1.57 5.61
N LYS A 98 18.69 2.55 6.50
CA LYS A 98 18.70 2.31 7.95
C LYS A 98 17.48 1.49 8.38
N ALA A 99 16.29 1.82 7.88
CA ALA A 99 15.06 1.07 8.15
C ALA A 99 15.15 -0.34 7.55
N ILE A 100 15.58 -0.45 6.29
CA ILE A 100 15.76 -1.74 5.61
C ILE A 100 16.64 -2.68 6.44
N ARG A 101 17.82 -2.21 6.87
CA ARG A 101 18.70 -3.02 7.72
C ARG A 101 18.06 -3.39 9.07
N ALA A 102 17.26 -2.51 9.65
CA ALA A 102 16.56 -2.79 10.90
C ALA A 102 15.53 -3.92 10.72
N TYR A 103 14.75 -3.90 9.63
CA TYR A 103 13.78 -4.92 9.29
C TYR A 103 14.44 -6.25 8.88
N GLN A 104 15.53 -6.21 8.12
CA GLN A 104 16.29 -7.42 7.77
C GLN A 104 16.84 -8.13 9.02
N LYS A 105 17.27 -7.40 10.06
CA LYS A 105 17.70 -8.01 11.33
C LYS A 105 16.57 -8.69 12.10
N VAL A 106 15.32 -8.37 11.80
CA VAL A 106 14.13 -9.06 12.36
C VAL A 106 13.74 -10.28 11.52
N GLY A 107 14.31 -10.43 10.31
CA GLY A 107 14.03 -11.54 9.41
C GLY A 107 13.19 -11.18 8.18
N PHE A 108 12.91 -9.90 7.95
CA PHE A 108 12.26 -9.49 6.70
C PHE A 108 13.17 -9.66 5.50
N THR A 109 12.57 -10.02 4.37
CA THR A 109 13.22 -10.12 3.07
C THR A 109 12.46 -9.31 2.04
N ILE A 110 13.18 -8.70 1.10
CA ILE A 110 12.57 -7.97 -0.01
C ILE A 110 11.87 -8.96 -0.93
N GLN A 111 10.59 -8.70 -1.23
CA GLN A 111 9.74 -9.54 -2.07
C GLN A 111 9.35 -8.87 -3.37
N LYS A 112 9.12 -7.56 -3.33
CA LYS A 112 8.68 -6.75 -4.48
C LYS A 112 9.41 -5.42 -4.50
N GLU A 113 9.54 -4.88 -5.68
CA GLU A 113 9.86 -3.49 -5.93
C GLU A 113 8.60 -2.76 -6.36
N LEU A 114 8.34 -1.63 -5.74
CA LEU A 114 7.15 -0.82 -5.94
C LEU A 114 7.56 0.56 -6.44
N LEU A 115 7.04 0.94 -7.59
CA LEU A 115 7.37 2.18 -8.28
C LEU A 115 6.30 3.24 -8.02
N CYS A 116 6.72 4.47 -7.83
CA CYS A 116 5.83 5.60 -7.64
C CYS A 116 6.01 6.61 -8.76
N TYR A 117 4.90 7.09 -9.29
CA TYR A 117 4.88 8.02 -10.41
C TYR A 117 3.99 9.22 -10.11
N LYS A 118 4.31 10.33 -10.75
CA LYS A 118 3.40 11.47 -10.90
C LYS A 118 3.37 11.89 -12.37
N GLY A 119 2.25 12.37 -12.84
CA GLY A 119 2.17 12.78 -14.24
C GLY A 119 0.86 13.46 -14.58
N PHE A 120 0.83 13.92 -15.83
CA PHE A 120 -0.31 14.60 -16.40
C PHE A 120 -1.02 13.69 -17.38
N LEU A 121 -2.35 13.66 -17.28
CA LEU A 121 -3.23 12.98 -18.21
C LEU A 121 -3.73 13.97 -19.27
N LYS A 122 -3.84 13.52 -20.50
CA LYS A 122 -4.36 14.31 -21.61
C LYS A 122 -5.72 13.76 -22.04
N PRO A 123 -6.78 14.56 -22.06
CA PRO A 123 -8.05 14.12 -22.60
C PRO A 123 -7.94 13.86 -24.10
N ILE A 124 -8.60 12.81 -24.55
CA ILE A 124 -8.82 12.51 -25.97
C ILE A 124 -10.33 12.46 -26.16
N SER A 125 -10.84 13.15 -27.16
CA SER A 125 -12.26 13.04 -27.51
C SER A 125 -12.49 11.76 -28.31
N SER A 126 -13.43 10.94 -27.86
CA SER A 126 -13.91 9.78 -28.60
C SER A 126 -15.38 9.56 -28.28
N ASP A 127 -16.23 9.58 -29.29
CA ASP A 127 -17.66 9.34 -29.13
C ASP A 127 -18.02 7.88 -28.88
N LYS A 128 -17.04 6.98 -29.03
CA LYS A 128 -17.24 5.53 -28.87
C LYS A 128 -17.02 5.04 -27.45
N ILE A 129 -16.33 5.85 -26.63
CA ILE A 129 -15.90 5.44 -25.30
C ILE A 129 -16.86 5.95 -24.24
N VAL A 130 -17.33 5.06 -23.39
CA VAL A 130 -18.19 5.36 -22.26
C VAL A 130 -17.48 5.01 -20.96
N VAL A 131 -17.51 5.95 -20.01
CA VAL A 131 -17.02 5.72 -18.64
C VAL A 131 -18.21 5.42 -17.74
N LYS A 132 -18.25 4.23 -17.16
CA LYS A 132 -19.33 3.76 -16.29
C LYS A 132 -18.86 3.66 -14.86
N ALA A 133 -19.41 4.48 -13.98
CA ALA A 133 -19.18 4.37 -12.53
C ALA A 133 -19.91 3.15 -11.96
N VAL A 134 -19.25 2.43 -11.06
CA VAL A 134 -19.82 1.29 -10.33
C VAL A 134 -19.50 1.46 -8.84
N ASP A 135 -20.47 1.15 -7.97
CA ASP A 135 -20.16 1.05 -6.54
C ASP A 135 -19.12 -0.04 -6.34
N ILE A 136 -18.00 0.32 -5.75
CA ILE A 136 -16.86 -0.57 -5.54
C ILE A 136 -17.22 -1.84 -4.76
N LYS A 137 -18.31 -1.80 -3.97
CA LYS A 137 -18.85 -2.96 -3.23
C LYS A 137 -19.59 -3.95 -4.12
N ASN A 138 -20.04 -3.51 -5.31
CA ASN A 138 -20.78 -4.30 -6.27
C ASN A 138 -19.90 -4.77 -7.44
N VAL A 139 -18.59 -4.51 -7.39
CA VAL A 139 -17.63 -4.98 -8.39
C VAL A 139 -17.44 -6.50 -8.24
N ASP A 140 -17.54 -7.23 -9.35
CA ASP A 140 -17.10 -8.62 -9.39
C ASP A 140 -15.57 -8.67 -9.44
N TRP A 141 -14.97 -8.81 -8.26
CA TRP A 141 -13.52 -8.82 -8.13
C TRP A 141 -12.85 -10.07 -8.70
N GLN A 142 -13.61 -11.09 -9.08
CA GLN A 142 -13.03 -12.26 -9.76
C GLN A 142 -12.68 -11.94 -11.21
N GLU A 143 -13.42 -11.01 -11.82
CA GLU A 143 -13.17 -10.52 -13.16
C GLU A 143 -12.08 -9.43 -13.22
N ILE A 144 -11.63 -8.93 -12.07
CA ILE A 144 -10.59 -7.89 -12.02
C ILE A 144 -9.20 -8.54 -11.87
N PRO A 145 -8.33 -8.43 -12.91
CA PRO A 145 -7.08 -9.15 -12.96
C PRO A 145 -6.04 -8.62 -11.96
N ASN A 146 -5.00 -9.42 -11.74
CA ASN A 146 -3.75 -9.02 -11.11
C ASN A 146 -3.85 -8.46 -9.68
N GLN A 147 -4.88 -8.84 -8.90
CA GLN A 147 -5.11 -8.30 -7.55
C GLN A 147 -3.93 -8.53 -6.60
N LEU A 148 -3.14 -9.59 -6.78
CA LEU A 148 -1.94 -9.89 -6.00
C LEU A 148 -0.75 -8.97 -6.27
N GLU A 149 -0.75 -8.31 -7.44
CA GLU A 149 0.32 -7.39 -7.83
C GLU A 149 0.21 -6.04 -7.11
N TYR A 150 -0.97 -5.68 -6.63
CA TYR A 150 -1.16 -4.43 -5.91
C TYR A 150 -0.61 -4.48 -4.49
N SER A 151 -0.18 -3.34 -4.00
CA SER A 151 0.24 -3.15 -2.61
C SER A 151 -0.95 -3.31 -1.65
N TRP A 152 -0.66 -3.47 -0.36
CA TRP A 152 -1.68 -3.64 0.68
C TRP A 152 -2.80 -2.59 0.61
N ASP A 153 -2.43 -1.33 0.43
CA ASP A 153 -3.39 -0.22 0.43
C ASP A 153 -4.31 -0.24 -0.79
N PHE A 154 -3.87 -0.86 -1.88
CA PHE A 154 -4.61 -0.89 -3.14
C PHE A 154 -5.20 -2.24 -3.51
N GLN A 155 -5.19 -3.22 -2.62
CA GLN A 155 -5.94 -4.46 -2.79
C GLN A 155 -7.43 -4.25 -2.49
N LYS A 156 -8.29 -5.09 -3.08
CA LYS A 156 -9.75 -5.03 -2.97
C LYS A 156 -10.26 -4.85 -1.53
N GLU A 157 -9.68 -5.58 -0.57
CA GLU A 157 -10.11 -5.56 0.82
C GLU A 157 -9.89 -4.19 1.50
N THR A 158 -8.90 -3.43 1.04
CA THR A 158 -8.68 -2.05 1.48
C THR A 158 -9.60 -1.10 0.73
N LEU A 159 -9.66 -1.23 -0.60
CA LEU A 159 -10.41 -0.32 -1.47
C LEU A 159 -11.91 -0.33 -1.22
N ILE A 160 -12.53 -1.49 -0.94
CA ILE A 160 -13.96 -1.62 -0.62
C ILE A 160 -14.40 -0.72 0.55
N ASN A 161 -13.47 -0.40 1.46
CA ASN A 161 -13.73 0.41 2.65
C ASN A 161 -13.11 1.82 2.57
N SER A 162 -12.79 2.29 1.37
CA SER A 162 -12.13 3.57 1.13
C SER A 162 -13.04 4.56 0.42
N SER A 163 -12.52 5.78 0.18
CA SER A 163 -13.15 6.82 -0.64
C SER A 163 -12.94 6.63 -2.14
N TYR A 164 -12.16 5.65 -2.56
CA TYR A 164 -11.86 5.39 -3.95
C TYR A 164 -13.12 5.00 -4.74
N ARG A 165 -13.19 5.44 -6.00
CA ARG A 165 -14.29 5.17 -6.92
C ARG A 165 -13.83 4.30 -8.06
N PHE A 166 -14.65 3.31 -8.38
CA PHE A 166 -14.41 2.36 -9.45
C PHE A 166 -15.13 2.77 -10.74
N TYR A 167 -14.42 2.70 -11.86
CA TYR A 167 -14.95 3.00 -13.18
C TYR A 167 -14.54 1.92 -14.19
N TYR A 168 -15.49 1.51 -15.03
CA TYR A 168 -15.20 0.76 -16.24
C TYR A 168 -15.08 1.68 -17.44
N LEU A 169 -14.21 1.31 -18.37
CA LEU A 169 -14.12 1.83 -19.71
C LEU A 169 -14.85 0.87 -20.64
N LEU A 170 -15.83 1.36 -21.41
CA LEU A 170 -16.61 0.57 -22.36
C LEU A 170 -16.46 1.14 -23.76
N GLU A 171 -16.39 0.25 -24.77
CA GLU A 171 -16.57 0.53 -26.16
C GLU A 171 -17.64 -0.44 -26.68
N GLU A 172 -18.71 0.06 -27.32
CA GLU A 172 -19.83 -0.76 -27.84
C GLU A 172 -20.40 -1.77 -26.81
N ASN A 173 -20.52 -1.36 -25.57
CA ASN A 173 -20.94 -2.17 -24.41
C ASN A 173 -19.96 -3.29 -24.00
N ILE A 174 -18.76 -3.35 -24.54
CA ILE A 174 -17.71 -4.27 -24.12
C ILE A 174 -16.84 -3.58 -23.06
N TYR A 175 -16.52 -4.27 -21.98
CA TYR A 175 -15.61 -3.78 -20.97
C TYR A 175 -14.16 -3.85 -21.47
N MET A 176 -13.58 -2.70 -21.80
CA MET A 176 -12.22 -2.59 -22.36
C MET A 176 -11.15 -2.48 -21.29
N GLY A 177 -11.50 -1.86 -20.16
CA GLY A 177 -10.58 -1.66 -19.05
C GLY A 177 -11.30 -1.13 -17.81
N TYR A 178 -10.55 -0.91 -16.76
CA TYR A 178 -11.05 -0.30 -15.53
C TYR A 178 -9.99 0.60 -14.88
N PHE A 179 -10.45 1.49 -14.01
CA PHE A 179 -9.59 2.26 -13.14
C PHE A 179 -10.28 2.59 -11.82
N ILE A 180 -9.48 2.75 -10.77
CA ILE A 180 -9.92 3.09 -9.43
C ILE A 180 -9.14 4.31 -8.98
N ILE A 181 -9.86 5.40 -8.70
CA ILE A 181 -9.25 6.70 -8.38
C ILE A 181 -9.87 7.35 -7.15
N ASP A 182 -9.06 8.13 -6.47
CA ASP A 182 -9.49 9.15 -5.52
C ASP A 182 -9.24 10.52 -6.17
N VAL A 183 -10.32 11.17 -6.60
CA VAL A 183 -10.26 12.45 -7.33
C VAL A 183 -9.80 13.57 -6.41
N ASP A 184 -10.24 13.57 -5.16
CA ASP A 184 -9.94 14.62 -4.19
C ASP A 184 -8.46 14.63 -3.83
N ASN A 185 -7.87 13.44 -3.65
CA ASN A 185 -6.45 13.25 -3.36
C ASN A 185 -5.58 13.11 -4.63
N LYS A 186 -6.19 13.16 -5.82
CA LYS A 186 -5.50 13.00 -7.12
C LYS A 186 -4.64 11.73 -7.16
N MET A 187 -5.22 10.62 -6.74
CA MET A 187 -4.53 9.33 -6.62
C MET A 187 -5.18 8.27 -7.51
N ILE A 188 -4.38 7.54 -8.26
CA ILE A 188 -4.79 6.33 -8.95
C ILE A 188 -4.37 5.14 -8.09
N ALA A 189 -5.32 4.28 -7.70
CA ALA A 189 -5.06 3.07 -6.93
C ALA A 189 -4.80 1.87 -7.84
N GLN A 190 -5.68 1.67 -8.80
CA GLN A 190 -5.61 0.56 -9.75
C GLN A 190 -6.05 1.02 -11.14
N PHE A 191 -5.51 0.42 -12.17
CA PHE A 191 -5.99 0.51 -13.55
C PHE A 191 -5.45 -0.68 -14.34
N ASP A 192 -6.23 -1.18 -15.28
CA ASP A 192 -5.79 -2.25 -16.19
C ASP A 192 -6.68 -2.32 -17.42
N LEU A 193 -6.18 -2.94 -18.48
CA LEU A 193 -7.01 -3.39 -19.59
C LEU A 193 -7.69 -4.72 -19.25
N LEU A 194 -8.89 -4.92 -19.75
CA LEU A 194 -9.64 -6.16 -19.66
C LEU A 194 -9.66 -6.93 -20.99
N VAL A 195 -9.04 -6.36 -22.00
CA VAL A 195 -8.87 -6.91 -23.34
C VAL A 195 -7.40 -6.90 -23.73
N ASP A 196 -7.03 -7.81 -24.63
CA ASP A 196 -5.67 -7.90 -25.17
C ASP A 196 -5.54 -6.98 -26.41
N ASP A 197 -5.65 -5.67 -26.19
CA ASP A 197 -5.47 -4.63 -27.20
C ASP A 197 -4.76 -3.42 -26.59
N GLU A 198 -3.47 -3.31 -26.83
CA GLU A 198 -2.63 -2.22 -26.31
C GLU A 198 -3.08 -0.81 -26.78
N ASN A 199 -3.82 -0.70 -27.88
CA ASN A 199 -4.36 0.59 -28.32
C ASN A 199 -5.37 1.18 -27.32
N GLN A 200 -5.94 0.35 -26.47
CA GLN A 200 -6.92 0.78 -25.46
C GLN A 200 -6.29 1.59 -24.31
N TRP A 201 -4.98 1.52 -24.10
CA TRP A 201 -4.30 2.32 -23.09
C TRP A 201 -4.54 3.83 -23.27
N GLN A 202 -4.51 4.33 -24.52
CA GLN A 202 -4.76 5.75 -24.79
C GLN A 202 -6.16 6.18 -24.31
N TYR A 203 -7.16 5.34 -24.50
CA TYR A 203 -8.54 5.64 -24.10
C TYR A 203 -8.71 5.52 -22.59
N LEU A 204 -8.02 4.56 -21.95
CA LEU A 204 -8.04 4.42 -20.50
C LEU A 204 -7.41 5.65 -19.82
N PHE A 205 -6.27 6.13 -20.30
CA PHE A 205 -5.64 7.36 -19.80
C PHE A 205 -6.51 8.59 -20.08
N ALA A 206 -7.13 8.67 -21.25
CA ALA A 206 -8.05 9.76 -21.58
C ALA A 206 -9.31 9.75 -20.71
N ALA A 207 -9.86 8.58 -20.40
CA ALA A 207 -10.98 8.43 -19.48
C ALA A 207 -10.62 8.92 -18.07
N MET A 208 -9.46 8.55 -17.55
CA MET A 208 -8.97 9.08 -16.27
C MET A 208 -8.77 10.60 -16.32
N ALA A 209 -8.33 11.16 -17.46
CA ALA A 209 -8.15 12.60 -17.64
C ALA A 209 -9.44 13.42 -17.49
N SER A 210 -10.62 12.83 -17.67
CA SER A 210 -11.90 13.49 -17.45
C SER A 210 -12.16 13.83 -15.98
N PHE A 211 -11.45 13.21 -15.05
CA PHE A 211 -11.53 13.43 -13.60
C PHE A 211 -10.46 14.38 -13.05
N GLY A 212 -9.48 14.71 -13.85
CA GLY A 212 -8.40 15.62 -13.46
C GLY A 212 -7.21 15.53 -14.39
N LYS A 213 -6.36 16.55 -14.36
CA LYS A 213 -5.19 16.63 -15.25
C LYS A 213 -3.94 16.00 -14.65
N GLU A 214 -3.77 16.07 -13.35
CA GLU A 214 -2.59 15.61 -12.64
C GLU A 214 -2.97 14.54 -11.64
N PHE A 215 -2.23 13.43 -11.65
CA PHE A 215 -2.42 12.34 -10.70
C PHE A 215 -1.08 11.80 -10.22
N ARG A 216 -1.16 11.12 -9.07
CA ARG A 216 -0.08 10.29 -8.53
C ARG A 216 -0.50 8.82 -8.60
N LEU A 217 0.45 7.98 -8.87
CA LEU A 217 0.35 6.54 -8.77
C LEU A 217 1.45 6.09 -7.83
N ILE A 218 1.11 5.47 -6.73
CA ILE A 218 2.08 4.90 -5.79
C ILE A 218 2.00 3.39 -5.79
N ASN A 219 3.13 2.74 -5.52
CA ASN A 219 3.19 1.30 -5.30
C ASN A 219 2.76 0.44 -6.50
N LEU A 220 3.08 0.88 -7.73
CA LEU A 220 3.00 0.01 -8.90
C LEU A 220 4.06 -1.08 -8.81
N SER A 221 3.68 -2.34 -8.91
CA SER A 221 4.64 -3.45 -8.99
C SER A 221 5.58 -3.28 -10.20
N ALA A 222 6.90 -3.31 -9.96
CA ALA A 222 7.90 -3.23 -11.04
C ALA A 222 7.80 -4.41 -12.02
N ALA A 223 7.14 -5.50 -11.65
CA ALA A 223 6.85 -6.63 -12.52
C ALA A 223 5.82 -6.29 -13.63
N ARG A 224 5.03 -5.21 -13.45
CA ARG A 224 4.07 -4.73 -14.47
C ARG A 224 4.77 -3.84 -15.50
N ILE A 225 5.58 -4.48 -16.33
CA ILE A 225 6.36 -3.82 -17.38
C ILE A 225 5.45 -3.12 -18.40
N ASP A 226 4.30 -3.72 -18.71
CA ASP A 226 3.26 -3.16 -19.56
C ASP A 226 2.84 -1.74 -19.09
N LYS A 227 2.44 -1.63 -17.84
CA LYS A 227 2.01 -0.35 -17.23
C LYS A 227 3.15 0.65 -17.12
N LYS A 228 4.33 0.17 -16.73
CA LYS A 228 5.54 1.00 -16.65
C LYS A 228 5.83 1.66 -17.99
N ASN A 229 5.85 0.87 -19.09
CA ASN A 229 6.10 1.38 -20.41
C ASN A 229 5.06 2.42 -20.84
N GLN A 230 3.79 2.19 -20.53
CA GLN A 230 2.74 3.17 -20.84
C GLN A 230 2.92 4.47 -20.06
N LEU A 231 3.22 4.42 -18.75
CA LEU A 231 3.50 5.62 -17.98
C LEU A 231 4.67 6.42 -18.54
N GLU A 232 5.74 5.76 -19.00
CA GLU A 232 6.89 6.39 -19.63
C GLU A 232 6.53 7.04 -20.98
N ILE A 233 5.73 6.36 -21.83
CA ILE A 233 5.20 6.90 -23.10
C ILE A 233 4.39 8.17 -22.85
N TYR A 234 3.58 8.21 -21.79
CA TYR A 234 2.79 9.38 -21.43
C TYR A 234 3.56 10.44 -20.62
N GLY A 235 4.88 10.25 -20.45
CA GLY A 235 5.77 11.23 -19.80
C GLY A 235 5.58 11.36 -18.30
N TRP A 236 5.14 10.29 -17.65
CA TRP A 236 5.06 10.26 -16.19
C TRP A 236 6.46 10.15 -15.57
N GLU A 237 6.68 10.91 -14.53
CA GLU A 237 7.95 10.94 -13.80
C GLU A 237 7.95 9.89 -12.68
N ASN A 238 8.94 9.01 -12.66
CA ASN A 238 9.21 8.16 -11.51
C ASN A 238 9.71 9.02 -10.34
N THR A 239 9.20 8.72 -9.16
CA THR A 239 9.50 9.48 -7.95
C THR A 239 10.22 8.61 -6.92
N ILE A 240 9.71 8.54 -5.67
CA ILE A 240 10.31 7.74 -4.59
C ILE A 240 9.76 6.33 -4.66
N ASN A 241 10.64 5.34 -4.86
CA ASN A 241 10.27 3.93 -4.92
C ASN A 241 10.33 3.25 -3.54
N GLN A 242 9.66 2.10 -3.43
CA GLN A 242 9.56 1.31 -2.20
C GLN A 242 9.89 -0.18 -2.46
N TYR A 243 10.13 -0.91 -1.38
CA TYR A 243 10.14 -2.38 -1.36
C TYR A 243 8.95 -2.91 -0.59
#